data_45d026a71fc1edb10e47144c3e39d459
#
_entry.id   45d026a71fc1edb10e47144c3e39d459
#
_cell.length_a   1.000
_cell.length_b   1.000
_cell.length_c   1.000
_cell.angle_alpha   90.00
_cell.angle_beta   90.00
_cell.angle_gamma   90.00
#
_symmetry.space_group_name_H-M   'P 1'
#
loop_
_entity.id
_entity.type
_entity.pdbx_description
1 polymer ?
#
loop_
_entity_poly.entity_id
_entity_poly.type
_entity_poly.pdbx_seq_one_letter_code
_entity_poly.pdbx_strand_id
1 'polypeptide(L)'
;MNIDLIAQMSCNPAIGGIAKGHLVREIDALGGVMGELTDSVGIQFRLLNTSRGPAVRSPRAQCDKKQYRVRMREWLEKEPNLRILQAEVAAFSFGDSQRITGVQLRDERFLGCEIGRAHV
;
A
#
# COMPACT_ATOMS: atom_id res chain seq x y z
N MET A 1 15.21 6.79 0.26
CA MET A 1 13.73 6.59 0.23
C MET A 1 13.12 7.74 1.00
N ASN A 2 11.97 8.29 0.54
CA ASN A 2 11.33 9.44 1.21
C ASN A 2 9.97 8.99 1.75
N ILE A 3 9.74 9.18 3.04
CA ILE A 3 8.50 8.84 3.74
C ILE A 3 7.28 9.58 3.18
N ASP A 4 7.49 10.76 2.60
CA ASP A 4 6.42 11.53 1.97
C ASP A 4 5.90 10.93 0.66
N LEU A 5 6.56 9.89 0.15
CA LEU A 5 6.14 9.19 -1.06
C LEU A 5 5.30 7.92 -0.78
N ILE A 6 4.97 7.65 0.47
CA ILE A 6 4.07 6.55 0.83
C ILE A 6 2.74 6.74 0.10
N ALA A 7 2.26 5.69 -0.55
CA ALA A 7 1.03 5.66 -1.33
C ALA A 7 0.95 6.71 -2.46
N GLN A 8 2.10 7.12 -3.00
CA GLN A 8 2.12 8.03 -4.14
C GLN A 8 1.48 7.38 -5.37
N MET A 9 0.49 8.05 -5.93
CA MET A 9 -0.11 7.69 -7.20
C MET A 9 0.75 8.24 -8.34
N SER A 10 1.62 7.40 -8.91
CA SER A 10 2.58 7.80 -9.96
C SER A 10 1.95 8.04 -11.33
N CYS A 11 0.76 7.48 -11.56
CA CYS A 11 0.03 7.59 -12.83
C CYS A 11 -1.29 8.35 -12.61
N ASN A 12 -2.41 7.79 -13.03
CA ASN A 12 -3.73 8.36 -12.82
C ASN A 12 -4.12 8.28 -11.34
N PRO A 13 -4.71 9.33 -10.76
CA PRO A 13 -5.19 9.32 -9.39
C PRO A 13 -6.50 8.53 -9.27
N ALA A 14 -6.47 7.26 -9.60
CA ALA A 14 -7.64 6.39 -9.60
C ALA A 14 -7.36 5.03 -8.98
N ILE A 15 -8.31 4.57 -8.19
CA ILE A 15 -8.33 3.24 -7.58
C ILE A 15 -9.41 2.40 -8.26
N GLY A 16 -9.11 1.12 -8.50
CA GLY A 16 -10.02 0.21 -9.19
C GLY A 16 -9.89 0.26 -10.71
N GLY A 17 -10.99 -0.04 -11.39
CA GLY A 17 -11.03 -0.24 -12.84
C GLY A 17 -11.08 -1.71 -13.21
N ILE A 18 -10.98 -2.03 -14.50
CA ILE A 18 -11.07 -3.41 -15.04
C ILE A 18 -10.02 -4.28 -14.36
N ALA A 19 -10.46 -5.42 -13.85
CA ALA A 19 -9.71 -6.38 -13.03
C ALA A 19 -9.22 -5.83 -11.66
N LYS A 20 -8.82 -4.58 -11.58
CA LYS A 20 -8.29 -3.95 -10.35
C LYS A 20 -9.38 -3.69 -9.30
N GLY A 21 -10.58 -3.29 -9.73
CA GLY A 21 -11.70 -3.05 -8.82
C GLY A 21 -12.16 -4.30 -8.06
N HIS A 22 -12.02 -5.48 -8.65
CA HIS A 22 -12.28 -6.76 -7.98
C HIS A 22 -11.27 -7.00 -6.86
N LEU A 23 -9.97 -6.80 -7.13
CA LEU A 23 -8.91 -6.95 -6.14
C LEU A 23 -9.07 -5.96 -4.97
N VAL A 24 -9.47 -4.72 -5.23
CA VAL A 24 -9.75 -3.74 -4.16
C VAL A 24 -10.84 -4.23 -3.24
N ARG A 25 -11.93 -4.82 -3.79
CA ARG A 25 -13.01 -5.39 -2.97
C ARG A 25 -12.57 -6.60 -2.15
N GLU A 26 -11.70 -7.44 -2.70
CA GLU A 26 -11.13 -8.57 -1.95
C GLU A 26 -10.25 -8.09 -0.80
N ILE A 27 -9.43 -7.06 -1.04
CA ILE A 27 -8.61 -6.43 -0.01
C ILE A 27 -9.48 -5.82 1.09
N ASP A 28 -10.55 -5.11 0.70
CA ASP A 28 -11.51 -4.50 1.60
C ASP A 28 -12.22 -5.55 2.47
N ALA A 29 -12.67 -6.64 1.87
CA ALA A 29 -13.29 -7.78 2.58
C ALA A 29 -12.36 -8.44 3.62
N LEU A 30 -11.05 -8.30 3.46
CA LEU A 30 -10.03 -8.75 4.40
C LEU A 30 -9.64 -7.68 5.45
N GLY A 31 -10.33 -6.56 5.49
CA GLY A 31 -10.04 -5.44 6.39
C GLY A 31 -8.91 -4.52 5.91
N GLY A 32 -8.60 -4.53 4.61
CA GLY A 32 -7.57 -3.66 4.04
C GLY A 32 -8.05 -2.23 3.86
N VAL A 33 -7.17 -1.28 4.13
CA VAL A 33 -7.47 0.17 4.19
C VAL A 33 -7.74 0.84 2.84
N MET A 34 -7.41 0.19 1.73
CA MET A 34 -7.43 0.84 0.40
C MET A 34 -8.82 1.31 -0.02
N GLY A 35 -9.87 0.52 0.23
CA GLY A 35 -11.26 0.87 -0.08
C GLY A 35 -11.74 2.05 0.76
N GLU A 36 -11.62 1.94 2.08
CA GLU A 36 -12.02 2.97 3.04
C GLU A 36 -11.32 4.31 2.79
N LEU A 37 -10.02 4.26 2.54
CA LEU A 37 -9.25 5.45 2.22
C LEU A 37 -9.73 6.10 0.91
N THR A 38 -10.01 5.27 -0.10
CA THR A 38 -10.54 5.73 -1.39
C THR A 38 -11.86 6.46 -1.22
N ASP A 39 -12.76 5.95 -0.38
CA ASP A 39 -14.06 6.56 -0.10
C ASP A 39 -13.90 7.92 0.60
N SER A 40 -12.88 8.07 1.45
CA SER A 40 -12.63 9.32 2.19
C SER A 40 -12.08 10.46 1.32
N VAL A 41 -11.46 10.15 0.17
CA VAL A 41 -10.78 11.14 -0.70
C VAL A 41 -11.23 11.05 -2.17
N GLY A 42 -12.28 10.26 -2.43
CA GLY A 42 -12.85 10.07 -3.76
C GLY A 42 -13.51 11.33 -4.28
N ILE A 43 -13.18 11.71 -5.50
CA ILE A 43 -13.76 12.87 -6.21
C ILE A 43 -14.88 12.42 -7.15
N GLN A 44 -14.71 11.25 -7.75
CA GLN A 44 -15.66 10.69 -8.71
C GLN A 44 -15.66 9.16 -8.63
N PHE A 45 -16.86 8.60 -8.58
CA PHE A 45 -17.07 7.15 -8.58
C PHE A 45 -17.80 6.73 -9.85
N ARG A 46 -17.31 5.69 -10.50
CA ARG A 46 -17.92 5.11 -11.71
C ARG A 46 -17.93 3.60 -11.65
N LEU A 47 -19.00 3.01 -12.15
CA LEU A 47 -19.04 1.59 -12.49
C LEU A 47 -18.75 1.42 -13.98
N LEU A 48 -17.66 0.76 -14.31
CA LEU A 48 -17.23 0.49 -15.68
C LEU A 48 -17.91 -0.75 -16.23
N ASN A 49 -18.00 -0.85 -17.56
CA ASN A 49 -18.54 -1.99 -18.28
C ASN A 49 -19.99 -2.34 -17.92
N THR A 50 -20.83 -1.37 -17.63
CA THR A 50 -22.23 -1.57 -17.24
C THR A 50 -23.08 -2.22 -18.34
N SER A 51 -22.71 -2.04 -19.60
CA SER A 51 -23.36 -2.67 -20.77
C SER A 51 -22.93 -4.12 -21.02
N ARG A 52 -21.97 -4.62 -20.27
CA ARG A 52 -21.45 -6.00 -20.37
C ARG A 52 -21.94 -6.84 -19.18
N GLY A 53 -21.64 -8.13 -19.21
CA GLY A 53 -22.07 -9.04 -18.14
C GLY A 53 -21.55 -8.66 -16.74
N PRO A 54 -22.22 -9.12 -15.66
CA PRO A 54 -21.87 -8.75 -14.29
C PRO A 54 -20.42 -9.01 -13.90
N ALA A 55 -19.82 -10.06 -14.43
CA ALA A 55 -18.43 -10.45 -14.12
C ALA A 55 -17.37 -9.42 -14.51
N VAL A 56 -17.66 -8.54 -15.46
CA VAL A 56 -16.72 -7.50 -15.92
C VAL A 56 -17.09 -6.10 -15.44
N ARG A 57 -18.17 -5.96 -14.68
CA ARG A 57 -18.52 -4.69 -14.03
C ARG A 57 -17.52 -4.39 -12.94
N SER A 58 -16.80 -3.27 -13.04
CA SER A 58 -15.72 -2.94 -12.13
C SER A 58 -15.83 -1.51 -11.62
N PRO A 59 -15.82 -1.31 -10.29
CA PRO A 59 -15.82 0.03 -9.72
C PRO A 59 -14.48 0.71 -9.99
N ARG A 60 -14.54 2.00 -10.23
CA ARG A 60 -13.36 2.88 -10.33
C ARG A 60 -13.67 4.19 -9.63
N ALA A 61 -12.79 4.57 -8.71
CA ALA A 61 -12.82 5.86 -8.04
C ALA A 61 -11.67 6.75 -8.52
N GLN A 62 -11.98 7.98 -8.86
CA GLN A 62 -11.00 9.04 -9.05
C GLN A 62 -10.78 9.70 -7.70
N CYS A 63 -9.52 9.86 -7.27
CA CYS A 63 -9.17 10.37 -5.95
C CYS A 63 -8.40 11.69 -6.04
N ASP A 64 -8.44 12.48 -4.97
CA ASP A 64 -7.46 13.53 -4.78
C ASP A 64 -6.09 12.89 -4.47
N LYS A 65 -5.17 13.04 -5.41
CA LYS A 65 -3.83 12.44 -5.36
C LYS A 65 -3.02 12.86 -4.12
N LYS A 66 -3.15 14.12 -3.71
CA LYS A 66 -2.44 14.66 -2.55
C LYS A 66 -3.08 14.16 -1.26
N GLN A 67 -4.40 14.24 -1.16
CA GLN A 67 -5.15 13.80 0.01
C GLN A 67 -5.00 12.29 0.24
N TYR A 68 -5.04 11.48 -0.81
CA TYR A 68 -4.83 10.03 -0.69
C TYR A 68 -3.51 9.69 0.00
N ARG A 69 -2.42 10.35 -0.42
CA ARG A 69 -1.11 10.14 0.17
C ARG A 69 -1.04 10.60 1.63
N VAL A 70 -1.56 11.79 1.92
CA VAL A 70 -1.57 12.35 3.29
C VAL A 70 -2.38 11.46 4.23
N ARG A 71 -3.59 11.08 3.82
CA ARG A 71 -4.48 10.23 4.62
C ARG A 71 -3.92 8.82 4.85
N MET A 72 -3.29 8.23 3.84
CA MET A 72 -2.63 6.92 4.01
C MET A 72 -1.51 7.01 5.04
N ARG A 73 -0.69 8.05 4.98
CA ARG A 73 0.36 8.26 5.96
C ARG A 73 -0.19 8.45 7.38
N GLU A 74 -1.20 9.30 7.54
CA GLU A 74 -1.88 9.50 8.82
C GLU A 74 -2.47 8.20 9.39
N TRP A 75 -3.04 7.35 8.51
CA TRP A 75 -3.55 6.05 8.91
C TRP A 75 -2.44 5.16 9.43
N LEU A 76 -1.36 5.00 8.65
CA LEU A 76 -0.24 4.13 9.02
C LEU A 76 0.47 4.61 10.31
N GLU A 77 0.59 5.92 10.52
CA GLU A 77 1.21 6.49 11.71
C GLU A 77 0.37 6.28 13.00
N LYS A 78 -0.93 6.02 12.84
CA LYS A 78 -1.83 5.71 13.97
C LYS A 78 -1.82 4.24 14.38
N GLU A 79 -1.30 3.35 13.55
CA GLU A 79 -1.26 1.91 13.85
C GLU A 79 -0.28 1.62 14.99
N PRO A 80 -0.76 1.11 16.15
CA PRO A 80 0.06 1.01 17.36
C PRO A 80 1.24 0.05 17.25
N ASN A 81 1.14 -0.96 16.37
CA ASN A 81 2.16 -1.98 16.17
C ASN A 81 2.98 -1.76 14.89
N LEU A 82 2.84 -0.59 14.26
CA LEU A 82 3.55 -0.25 13.03
C LEU A 82 4.55 0.88 13.28
N ARG A 83 5.80 0.64 12.98
CA ARG A 83 6.84 1.67 12.99
C ARG A 83 7.34 1.92 11.57
N ILE A 84 7.14 3.13 11.09
CA ILE A 84 7.66 3.56 9.78
C ILE A 84 9.05 4.12 9.98
N LEU A 85 10.01 3.63 9.20
CA LEU A 85 11.39 4.08 9.25
C LEU A 85 11.86 4.49 7.86
N GLN A 86 12.29 5.75 7.73
CA GLN A 86 12.93 6.21 6.51
C GLN A 86 14.40 5.80 6.52
N ALA A 87 14.71 4.71 5.82
CA ALA A 87 16.06 4.17 5.75
C ALA A 87 16.29 3.40 4.44
N GLU A 88 17.54 3.18 4.11
CA GLU A 88 17.96 2.34 2.99
C GLU A 88 18.58 1.05 3.54
N VAL A 89 18.06 -0.09 3.11
CA VAL A 89 18.60 -1.40 3.46
C VAL A 89 19.85 -1.64 2.61
N ALA A 90 20.98 -1.88 3.25
CA ALA A 90 22.25 -2.15 2.59
C ALA A 90 22.51 -3.65 2.43
N ALA A 91 22.14 -4.47 3.44
CA ALA A 91 22.36 -5.90 3.42
C ALA A 91 21.32 -6.65 4.27
N PHE A 92 21.16 -7.94 3.98
CA PHE A 92 20.44 -8.88 4.84
C PHE A 92 21.43 -9.57 5.78
N SER A 93 21.02 -9.80 7.01
CA SER A 93 21.77 -10.62 7.97
C SER A 93 21.13 -12.01 8.06
N PHE A 94 21.97 -13.03 8.06
CA PHE A 94 21.55 -14.42 8.11
C PHE A 94 22.07 -15.09 9.38
N GLY A 95 21.25 -15.93 9.97
CA GLY A 95 21.65 -16.82 11.06
C GLY A 95 22.20 -18.15 10.55
N ASP A 96 22.52 -19.04 11.47
CA ASP A 96 23.19 -20.34 11.21
C ASP A 96 22.42 -21.25 10.23
N SER A 97 21.12 -21.09 10.09
CA SER A 97 20.25 -21.89 9.17
C SER A 97 19.93 -21.17 7.85
N GLN A 98 20.71 -20.19 7.45
CA GLN A 98 20.44 -19.31 6.30
C GLN A 98 19.09 -18.55 6.41
N ARG A 99 18.51 -18.49 7.59
CA ARG A 99 17.31 -17.72 7.86
C ARG A 99 17.68 -16.26 8.06
N ILE A 100 16.88 -15.36 7.47
CA ILE A 100 17.06 -13.92 7.69
C ILE A 100 16.76 -13.60 9.15
N THR A 101 17.74 -12.96 9.83
CA THR A 101 17.67 -12.53 11.22
C THR A 101 17.55 -11.02 11.36
N GLY A 102 17.76 -10.29 10.28
CA GLY A 102 17.63 -8.84 10.28
C GLY A 102 18.13 -8.21 9.00
N VAL A 103 18.14 -6.89 9.02
CA VAL A 103 18.67 -6.06 7.95
C VAL A 103 19.64 -5.04 8.48
N GLN A 104 20.72 -4.80 7.74
CA GLN A 104 21.65 -3.71 7.98
C GLN A 104 21.27 -2.53 7.11
N LEU A 105 21.15 -1.37 7.73
CA LEU A 105 20.86 -0.11 7.06
C LEU A 105 22.17 0.53 6.57
N ARG A 106 22.05 1.42 5.58
CA ARG A 106 23.21 2.16 5.05
C ARG A 106 23.88 3.08 6.09
N ASP A 107 23.14 3.51 7.09
CA ASP A 107 23.62 4.30 8.24
C ASP A 107 24.17 3.45 9.39
N GLU A 108 24.53 2.19 9.11
CA GLU A 108 25.13 1.22 10.02
C GLU A 108 24.19 0.69 11.13
N ARG A 109 22.94 1.15 11.22
CA ARG A 109 21.98 0.58 12.16
C ARG A 109 21.57 -0.82 11.74
N PHE A 110 21.38 -1.68 12.74
CA PHE A 110 20.85 -3.03 12.56
C PHE A 110 19.42 -3.12 13.06
N LEU A 111 18.56 -3.76 12.28
CA LEU A 111 17.19 -4.07 12.66
C LEU A 111 16.98 -5.58 12.63
N GLY A 112 16.80 -6.17 13.82
CA GLY A 112 16.48 -7.58 13.96
C GLY A 112 15.06 -7.88 13.49
N CYS A 113 14.84 -9.04 12.87
CA CYS A 113 13.52 -9.53 12.51
C CYS A 113 13.47 -11.05 12.55
N GLU A 114 12.29 -11.60 12.85
CA GLU A 114 12.01 -13.03 12.76
C GLU A 114 11.47 -13.42 11.38
N ILE A 115 10.72 -12.50 10.75
CA ILE A 115 10.14 -12.66 9.41
C ILE A 115 10.44 -11.39 8.62
N GLY A 116 11.10 -11.55 7.47
CA GLY A 116 11.39 -10.44 6.57
C GLY A 116 10.60 -10.55 5.26
N ARG A 117 9.99 -9.45 4.81
CA ARG A 117 9.42 -9.30 3.48
C ARG A 117 9.88 -7.99 2.88
N ALA A 118 10.54 -8.06 1.74
CA ALA A 118 10.92 -6.88 0.98
C ALA A 118 9.94 -6.66 -0.18
N HIS A 119 9.51 -5.42 -0.37
CA HIS A 119 8.90 -4.96 -1.61
C HIS A 119 9.97 -4.25 -2.43
N VAL A 120 10.19 -4.73 -3.61
CA VAL A 120 11.04 -4.10 -4.62
C VAL A 120 10.17 -3.18 -5.49
#